data_46a149c5b9bd8af65934df0fe5a86e7c
#
_entry.id   46a149c5b9bd8af65934df0fe5a86e7c
#
_cell.length_a   1.000
_cell.length_b   1.000
_cell.length_c   1.000
_cell.angle_alpha   90.00
_cell.angle_beta   90.00
_cell.angle_gamma   90.00
#
_symmetry.space_group_name_H-M   'P 1'
#
loop_
_entity.id
_entity.type
_entity.pdbx_description
1 polymer ?
#
loop_
_entity_poly.entity_id
_entity_poly.type
_entity_poly.pdbx_seq_one_letter_code
_entity_poly.pdbx_strand_id
1 'polypeptide(L)'
;RDLVRSRGLGDVYKRQLNNPAKWMVESRDEHDIVLTSRIRLARNLTATPFPGWATRQQREETLKLTSGEARQIPVMKGGYYAELSGLTQQQKQLLVERHLISRELAARSEGCAVLISRSQNASILFNEEDHLRLQYILPGIQLKKAWGAISKIDSELEARLPYAYNTRLGYITACPTNLGTGMRASVMMHLPGLVISEQMQQVVQAAAQLNITVRGLYGEGTEATGNLFQISNQSTLGDSEDRIVERMTRFTSDLAHQEWNARRRLLQSSSLQVKDRVSRAYGLLTNATLLSTQEALALLSFLRMGASLDIFSHQALKNVNKTIMNIQPAHLARLSTTDQTTSEHRDQIRADMIRKELSGN
;
A
#
# COMPACT_ATOMS: atom_id res chain seq x y z
N ARG A 1 20.32 31.51 1.46
CA ARG A 1 19.60 30.92 2.64
C ARG A 1 18.68 29.77 2.25
N ASP A 2 18.10 29.75 1.04
CA ASP A 2 17.16 28.70 0.60
C ASP A 2 17.85 27.38 0.18
N LEU A 3 19.07 27.44 -0.33
CA LEU A 3 19.90 26.27 -0.69
C LEU A 3 20.32 25.42 0.52
N VAL A 4 20.48 26.04 1.70
CA VAL A 4 20.80 25.31 2.95
C VAL A 4 19.59 24.63 3.53
N ARG A 5 18.38 25.21 3.37
CA ARG A 5 17.10 24.58 3.77
C ARG A 5 16.77 23.35 2.93
N SER A 6 17.04 23.38 1.62
CA SER A 6 16.78 22.24 0.73
C SER A 6 17.71 21.05 1.02
N ARG A 7 18.99 21.30 1.38
CA ARG A 7 19.96 20.24 1.77
C ARG A 7 19.56 19.54 3.07
N GLY A 8 19.13 20.29 4.09
CA GLY A 8 18.69 19.72 5.37
C GLY A 8 17.40 18.89 5.27
N LEU A 9 16.45 19.30 4.44
CA LEU A 9 15.21 18.56 4.17
C LEU A 9 15.48 17.26 3.38
N GLY A 10 16.42 17.26 2.43
CA GLY A 10 16.85 16.08 1.68
C GLY A 10 17.47 15.00 2.57
N ASP A 11 18.23 15.38 3.59
CA ASP A 11 18.88 14.45 4.52
C ASP A 11 17.88 13.85 5.55
N VAL A 12 16.92 14.64 6.01
CA VAL A 12 15.83 14.13 6.87
C VAL A 12 14.94 13.15 6.10
N TYR A 13 14.63 13.46 4.85
CA TYR A 13 13.90 12.57 3.96
C TYR A 13 14.65 11.26 3.68
N LYS A 14 15.94 11.33 3.35
CA LYS A 14 16.78 10.14 3.17
C LYS A 14 16.78 9.26 4.42
N ARG A 15 16.87 9.84 5.62
CA ARG A 15 16.83 9.10 6.89
C ARG A 15 15.46 8.48 7.18
N GLN A 16 14.36 9.19 6.92
CA GLN A 16 12.99 8.65 7.12
C GLN A 16 12.65 7.53 6.14
N LEU A 17 13.10 7.65 4.88
CA LEU A 17 12.91 6.59 3.88
C LEU A 17 13.91 5.43 3.99
N ASN A 18 14.98 5.57 4.78
CA ASN A 18 15.89 4.46 5.04
C ASN A 18 15.28 3.42 5.99
N ASN A 19 14.36 3.82 6.86
CA ASN A 19 13.67 2.90 7.74
C ASN A 19 12.31 2.50 7.13
N PRO A 20 11.97 1.21 7.09
CA PRO A 20 10.63 0.78 6.69
C PRO A 20 9.60 1.37 7.65
N ALA A 21 8.43 1.77 7.14
CA ALA A 21 7.34 2.19 7.99
C ALA A 21 6.92 1.02 8.90
N LYS A 22 6.45 1.32 10.12
CA LYS A 22 6.05 0.28 11.08
C LYS A 22 5.02 -0.68 10.51
N TRP A 23 4.06 -0.19 9.71
CA TRP A 23 3.04 -1.01 9.08
C TRP A 23 3.58 -2.01 8.04
N MET A 24 4.82 -1.83 7.55
CA MET A 24 5.48 -2.74 6.61
C MET A 24 6.11 -3.95 7.30
N VAL A 25 6.49 -3.81 8.56
CA VAL A 25 7.31 -4.79 9.30
C VAL A 25 6.53 -5.46 10.42
N GLU A 26 5.58 -4.73 11.04
CA GLU A 26 4.77 -5.27 12.12
C GLU A 26 3.66 -6.16 11.55
N SER A 27 3.69 -7.45 11.85
CA SER A 27 2.50 -8.29 11.76
C SER A 27 1.73 -8.21 13.07
N ARG A 28 0.39 -8.13 12.96
CA ARG A 28 -0.53 -8.13 14.10
C ARG A 28 -1.66 -9.15 13.91
N ASP A 29 -1.51 -10.01 12.94
CA ASP A 29 -2.43 -11.11 12.67
C ASP A 29 -1.82 -12.41 13.18
N GLU A 30 -2.58 -13.20 13.90
CA GLU A 30 -2.14 -14.45 14.53
C GLU A 30 -1.54 -15.45 13.54
N HIS A 31 -1.96 -15.39 12.27
CA HIS A 31 -1.53 -16.29 11.21
C HIS A 31 -0.81 -15.61 10.05
N ASP A 32 -0.48 -14.32 10.19
CA ASP A 32 0.19 -13.54 9.15
C ASP A 32 -0.48 -13.55 7.76
N ILE A 33 -1.80 -13.61 7.75
CA ILE A 33 -2.57 -13.62 6.49
C ILE A 33 -2.80 -12.21 5.99
N VAL A 34 -3.10 -11.28 6.90
CA VAL A 34 -3.39 -9.89 6.57
C VAL A 34 -2.15 -9.02 6.77
N LEU A 35 -1.69 -8.40 5.69
CA LEU A 35 -0.54 -7.51 5.73
C LEU A 35 -0.92 -6.12 6.24
N THR A 36 -1.91 -5.50 5.58
CA THR A 36 -2.28 -4.11 5.89
C THR A 36 -3.77 -3.84 5.72
N SER A 37 -4.27 -2.88 6.50
CA SER A 37 -5.55 -2.21 6.31
C SER A 37 -5.31 -0.77 5.88
N ARG A 38 -6.03 -0.29 4.87
CA ARG A 38 -5.91 1.08 4.34
C ARG A 38 -7.28 1.70 4.10
N ILE A 39 -7.45 2.93 4.59
CA ILE A 39 -8.59 3.78 4.24
C ILE A 39 -8.09 4.96 3.40
N ARG A 40 -8.83 5.30 2.34
CA ARG A 40 -8.61 6.48 1.50
C ARG A 40 -9.90 7.27 1.40
N LEU A 41 -9.79 8.59 1.40
CA LEU A 41 -10.90 9.52 1.20
C LEU A 41 -10.57 10.46 0.05
N ALA A 42 -11.52 10.65 -0.87
CA ALA A 42 -11.47 11.65 -1.94
C ALA A 42 -12.28 12.86 -1.52
N ARG A 43 -11.71 14.08 -1.64
CA ARG A 43 -12.34 15.36 -1.29
C ARG A 43 -12.01 16.41 -2.32
N ASN A 44 -13.02 17.23 -2.65
CA ASN A 44 -12.87 18.36 -3.54
C ASN A 44 -13.36 19.65 -2.86
N LEU A 45 -12.94 20.78 -3.39
CA LEU A 45 -13.37 22.10 -2.92
C LEU A 45 -14.51 22.63 -3.79
N THR A 46 -15.44 23.34 -3.15
CA THR A 46 -16.52 24.07 -3.84
C THR A 46 -15.94 25.18 -4.72
N ALA A 47 -16.60 25.45 -5.84
CA ALA A 47 -16.24 26.52 -6.77
C ALA A 47 -14.79 26.46 -7.32
N THR A 48 -14.17 25.31 -7.26
CA THR A 48 -12.81 25.07 -7.76
C THR A 48 -12.87 24.00 -8.86
N PRO A 49 -12.33 24.24 -10.07
CA PRO A 49 -12.30 23.22 -11.12
C PRO A 49 -11.55 21.98 -10.69
N PHE A 50 -12.09 20.80 -11.00
CA PHE A 50 -11.38 19.54 -10.72
C PHE A 50 -9.98 19.52 -11.35
N PRO A 51 -8.99 18.84 -10.74
CA PRO A 51 -7.60 18.85 -11.19
C PRO A 51 -7.41 18.46 -12.66
N GLY A 52 -8.30 17.61 -13.20
CA GLY A 52 -8.26 17.19 -14.62
C GLY A 52 -8.65 18.28 -15.61
N TRP A 53 -9.44 19.27 -15.19
CA TRP A 53 -9.92 20.40 -16.01
C TRP A 53 -9.30 21.74 -15.62
N ALA A 54 -8.64 21.80 -14.46
CA ALA A 54 -8.00 22.99 -13.95
C ALA A 54 -6.79 23.38 -14.80
N THR A 55 -6.59 24.69 -15.01
CA THR A 55 -5.35 25.23 -15.57
C THR A 55 -4.20 25.00 -14.59
N ARG A 56 -2.96 25.16 -15.06
CA ARG A 56 -1.78 25.07 -14.19
C ARG A 56 -1.88 26.05 -13.01
N GLN A 57 -2.21 27.30 -13.28
CA GLN A 57 -2.34 28.33 -12.25
C GLN A 57 -3.38 27.95 -11.20
N GLN A 58 -4.57 27.50 -11.63
CA GLN A 58 -5.63 27.05 -10.71
C GLN A 58 -5.19 25.88 -9.83
N ARG A 59 -4.43 24.91 -10.39
CA ARG A 59 -3.86 23.81 -9.59
C ARG A 59 -2.84 24.31 -8.57
N GLU A 60 -1.98 25.25 -8.93
CA GLU A 60 -0.98 25.85 -8.03
C GLU A 60 -1.65 26.64 -6.89
N GLU A 61 -2.69 27.42 -7.19
CA GLU A 61 -3.49 28.13 -6.18
C GLU A 61 -4.20 27.15 -5.22
N THR A 62 -4.85 26.13 -5.76
CA THR A 62 -5.49 25.07 -4.97
C THR A 62 -4.47 24.32 -4.10
N LEU A 63 -3.30 24.00 -4.65
CA LEU A 63 -2.22 23.36 -3.90
C LEU A 63 -1.73 24.22 -2.74
N LYS A 64 -1.51 25.52 -2.98
CA LYS A 64 -1.08 26.46 -1.94
C LYS A 64 -2.07 26.52 -0.78
N LEU A 65 -3.37 26.66 -1.10
CA LEU A 65 -4.44 26.69 -0.12
C LEU A 65 -4.50 25.38 0.67
N THR A 66 -4.68 24.25 -0.01
CA THR A 66 -4.92 22.96 0.63
C THR A 66 -3.70 22.45 1.40
N SER A 67 -2.49 22.61 0.86
CA SER A 67 -1.27 22.19 1.55
C SER A 67 -0.94 23.08 2.75
N GLY A 68 -1.28 24.36 2.70
CA GLY A 68 -1.15 25.31 3.82
C GLY A 68 -1.96 24.83 5.03
N GLU A 69 -3.23 24.51 4.83
CA GLU A 69 -4.13 24.03 5.87
C GLU A 69 -3.77 22.62 6.36
N ALA A 70 -3.44 21.71 5.44
CA ALA A 70 -3.05 20.35 5.80
C ALA A 70 -1.82 20.27 6.72
N ARG A 71 -0.87 21.19 6.57
CA ARG A 71 0.34 21.26 7.42
C ARG A 71 0.02 21.74 8.86
N GLN A 72 -1.13 22.37 9.10
CA GLN A 72 -1.56 22.80 10.43
C GLN A 72 -2.13 21.65 11.26
N ILE A 73 -2.54 20.54 10.62
CA ILE A 73 -3.12 19.38 11.29
C ILE A 73 -2.08 18.72 12.21
N PRO A 74 -2.38 18.47 13.50
CA PRO A 74 -1.41 17.99 14.48
C PRO A 74 -0.64 16.74 14.05
N VAL A 75 -1.32 15.73 13.49
CA VAL A 75 -0.69 14.48 13.04
C VAL A 75 0.22 14.67 11.82
N MET A 76 0.03 15.74 11.05
CA MET A 76 0.83 16.08 9.87
C MET A 76 1.97 17.05 10.18
N LYS A 77 1.98 17.70 11.36
CA LYS A 77 3.03 18.64 11.77
C LYS A 77 4.42 17.99 11.76
N GLY A 78 5.36 18.65 11.04
CA GLY A 78 6.72 18.16 10.87
C GLY A 78 6.81 16.88 10.04
N GLY A 79 5.77 16.54 9.31
CA GLY A 79 5.79 15.53 8.25
C GLY A 79 6.61 15.97 7.04
N TYR A 80 6.81 15.05 6.12
CA TYR A 80 7.50 15.30 4.87
C TYR A 80 6.53 15.85 3.82
N TYR A 81 6.84 17.03 3.29
CA TYR A 81 6.12 17.63 2.16
C TYR A 81 7.05 17.70 0.94
N ALA A 82 6.52 17.30 -0.21
CA ALA A 82 7.22 17.45 -1.48
C ALA A 82 6.25 17.78 -2.61
N GLU A 83 6.63 18.75 -3.43
CA GLU A 83 6.01 18.94 -4.73
C GLU A 83 6.61 17.95 -5.72
N LEU A 84 5.73 17.35 -6.56
CA LEU A 84 6.13 16.27 -7.47
C LEU A 84 7.09 16.76 -8.57
N SER A 85 7.04 18.05 -8.91
CA SER A 85 7.98 18.69 -9.84
C SER A 85 9.43 18.70 -9.35
N GLY A 86 9.63 18.71 -8.03
CA GLY A 86 10.96 18.68 -7.40
C GLY A 86 11.51 17.26 -7.15
N LEU A 87 10.75 16.20 -7.48
CA LEU A 87 11.18 14.82 -7.25
C LEU A 87 11.65 14.16 -8.56
N THR A 88 12.74 13.40 -8.46
CA THR A 88 13.20 12.53 -9.56
C THR A 88 12.22 11.38 -9.79
N GLN A 89 12.23 10.78 -10.97
CA GLN A 89 11.39 9.62 -11.30
C GLN A 89 11.62 8.45 -10.33
N GLN A 90 12.87 8.23 -9.92
CA GLN A 90 13.24 7.20 -8.95
C GLN A 90 12.63 7.47 -7.57
N GLN A 91 12.64 8.75 -7.11
CA GLN A 91 12.02 9.13 -5.84
C GLN A 91 10.49 8.96 -5.87
N LYS A 92 9.84 9.33 -6.98
CA LYS A 92 8.41 9.11 -7.17
C LYS A 92 8.07 7.61 -7.13
N GLN A 93 8.84 6.79 -7.84
CA GLN A 93 8.65 5.34 -7.86
C GLN A 93 8.83 4.72 -6.47
N LEU A 94 9.81 5.18 -5.69
CA LEU A 94 9.99 4.74 -4.30
C LEU A 94 8.77 5.05 -3.42
N LEU A 95 8.15 6.23 -3.58
CA LEU A 95 6.92 6.58 -2.86
C LEU A 95 5.74 5.71 -3.29
N VAL A 96 5.66 5.32 -4.57
CA VAL A 96 4.64 4.38 -5.08
C VAL A 96 4.84 2.99 -4.46
N GLU A 97 6.06 2.47 -4.48
CA GLU A 97 6.38 1.16 -3.91
C GLU A 97 6.10 1.10 -2.40
N ARG A 98 6.24 2.23 -1.73
CA ARG A 98 5.86 2.39 -0.31
C ARG A 98 4.37 2.67 -0.09
N HIS A 99 3.54 2.60 -1.12
CA HIS A 99 2.11 2.90 -1.05
C HIS A 99 1.77 4.29 -0.47
N LEU A 100 2.71 5.24 -0.50
CA LEU A 100 2.53 6.61 0.00
C LEU A 100 1.90 7.54 -1.03
N ILE A 101 2.12 7.27 -2.32
CA ILE A 101 1.44 7.94 -3.44
C ILE A 101 0.91 6.89 -4.42
N SER A 102 0.03 7.30 -5.31
CA SER A 102 -0.46 6.47 -6.41
C SER A 102 0.46 6.53 -7.64
N ARG A 103 0.29 5.60 -8.58
CA ARG A 103 0.98 5.64 -9.88
C ARG A 103 0.51 6.83 -10.70
N GLU A 104 -0.76 7.16 -10.61
CA GLU A 104 -1.40 8.30 -11.29
C GLU A 104 -0.78 9.63 -10.82
N LEU A 105 -0.59 9.82 -9.51
CA LEU A 105 0.09 10.99 -8.99
C LEU A 105 1.57 11.02 -9.38
N ALA A 106 2.26 9.89 -9.35
CA ALA A 106 3.67 9.81 -9.76
C ALA A 106 3.91 10.20 -11.23
N ALA A 107 2.91 9.98 -12.10
CA ALA A 107 2.95 10.40 -13.50
C ALA A 107 2.75 11.91 -13.70
N ARG A 108 2.24 12.60 -12.69
CA ARG A 108 2.05 14.06 -12.70
C ARG A 108 3.28 14.78 -12.13
N SER A 109 3.39 16.08 -12.38
CA SER A 109 4.49 16.90 -11.85
C SER A 109 4.01 18.25 -11.34
N GLU A 110 3.49 19.11 -12.21
CA GLU A 110 3.19 20.50 -11.90
C GLU A 110 1.88 20.67 -11.13
N GLY A 111 1.92 21.47 -10.07
CA GLY A 111 0.77 21.77 -9.22
C GLY A 111 0.29 20.57 -8.39
N CYS A 112 1.12 19.52 -8.26
CA CYS A 112 0.82 18.33 -7.47
C CYS A 112 1.85 18.15 -6.36
N ALA A 113 1.42 17.65 -5.20
CA ALA A 113 2.28 17.44 -4.05
C ALA A 113 1.83 16.26 -3.20
N VAL A 114 2.68 15.88 -2.25
CA VAL A 114 2.35 14.92 -1.19
C VAL A 114 2.82 15.47 0.16
N LEU A 115 2.01 15.25 1.19
CA LEU A 115 2.35 15.45 2.60
C LEU A 115 2.25 14.12 3.33
N ILE A 116 3.34 13.69 3.98
CA ILE A 116 3.44 12.38 4.65
C ILE A 116 3.73 12.62 6.13
N SER A 117 2.98 11.99 7.02
CA SER A 117 3.22 12.06 8.48
C SER A 117 4.58 11.45 8.86
N ARG A 118 5.12 11.83 10.01
CA ARG A 118 6.40 11.28 10.51
C ARG A 118 6.36 9.76 10.69
N SER A 119 5.22 9.19 11.05
CA SER A 119 5.02 7.74 11.20
C SER A 119 4.86 7.02 9.87
N GLN A 120 4.70 7.74 8.76
CA GLN A 120 4.37 7.24 7.42
C GLN A 120 3.04 6.44 7.36
N ASN A 121 2.18 6.57 8.35
CA ASN A 121 0.87 5.93 8.36
C ASN A 121 -0.17 6.78 7.62
N ALA A 122 -0.04 8.10 7.67
CA ALA A 122 -0.92 9.04 6.98
C ALA A 122 -0.19 9.73 5.83
N SER A 123 -0.88 9.89 4.70
CA SER A 123 -0.46 10.75 3.60
C SER A 123 -1.65 11.49 3.00
N ILE A 124 -1.39 12.70 2.53
CA ILE A 124 -2.33 13.54 1.80
C ILE A 124 -1.71 13.84 0.44
N LEU A 125 -2.40 13.42 -0.61
CA LEU A 125 -2.04 13.66 -2.00
C LEU A 125 -2.84 14.86 -2.49
N PHE A 126 -2.19 15.80 -3.16
CA PHE A 126 -2.78 17.03 -3.65
C PHE A 126 -2.86 17.04 -5.17
N ASN A 127 -4.03 17.38 -5.71
CA ASN A 127 -4.32 17.52 -7.14
C ASN A 127 -4.00 16.28 -7.96
N GLU A 128 -4.39 15.10 -7.44
CA GLU A 128 -4.35 13.86 -8.22
C GLU A 128 -5.58 13.82 -9.17
N GLU A 129 -6.52 12.93 -8.96
CA GLU A 129 -7.82 12.91 -9.62
C GLU A 129 -8.76 13.93 -8.98
N ASP A 130 -8.76 13.96 -7.65
CA ASP A 130 -9.44 14.91 -6.78
C ASP A 130 -8.44 15.90 -6.17
N HIS A 131 -8.92 17.02 -5.62
CA HIS A 131 -8.06 18.04 -4.99
C HIS A 131 -7.27 17.46 -3.81
N LEU A 132 -7.93 16.60 -3.02
CA LEU A 132 -7.34 15.92 -1.87
C LEU A 132 -7.65 14.42 -1.94
N ARG A 133 -6.62 13.61 -1.76
CA ARG A 133 -6.76 12.19 -1.44
C ARG A 133 -6.03 11.91 -0.14
N LEU A 134 -6.80 11.76 0.92
CA LEU A 134 -6.29 11.38 2.23
C LEU A 134 -6.09 9.87 2.25
N GLN A 135 -5.08 9.40 2.97
CA GLN A 135 -4.80 7.98 3.13
C GLN A 135 -4.29 7.70 4.54
N TYR A 136 -4.73 6.56 5.12
CA TYR A 136 -4.20 6.03 6.37
C TYR A 136 -4.00 4.52 6.27
N ILE A 137 -2.80 4.04 6.66
CA ILE A 137 -2.40 2.62 6.55
C ILE A 137 -1.99 2.10 7.92
N LEU A 138 -2.48 0.92 8.28
CA LEU A 138 -2.11 0.18 9.49
C LEU A 138 -1.77 -1.28 9.17
N PRO A 139 -0.92 -1.96 9.96
CA PRO A 139 -0.67 -3.39 9.81
C PRO A 139 -1.87 -4.23 10.23
N GLY A 140 -2.05 -5.41 9.62
CA GLY A 140 -3.10 -6.36 9.97
C GLY A 140 -4.53 -5.84 9.75
N ILE A 141 -5.54 -6.48 10.36
CA ILE A 141 -6.97 -6.10 10.26
C ILE A 141 -7.26 -4.97 11.26
N GLN A 142 -7.13 -3.72 10.84
CA GLN A 142 -7.36 -2.54 11.67
C GLN A 142 -8.19 -1.45 10.98
N LEU A 143 -9.17 -1.84 10.13
CA LEU A 143 -9.97 -0.87 9.36
C LEU A 143 -10.70 0.14 10.26
N LYS A 144 -11.29 -0.29 11.39
CA LYS A 144 -11.97 0.62 12.34
C LYS A 144 -11.01 1.66 12.94
N LYS A 145 -9.79 1.24 13.30
CA LYS A 145 -8.77 2.18 13.82
C LYS A 145 -8.26 3.13 12.73
N ALA A 146 -8.06 2.60 11.50
CA ALA A 146 -7.67 3.42 10.36
C ALA A 146 -8.75 4.45 10.03
N TRP A 147 -10.03 4.07 10.06
CA TRP A 147 -11.15 4.97 9.91
C TRP A 147 -11.18 6.05 11.00
N GLY A 148 -11.11 5.69 12.27
CA GLY A 148 -11.10 6.66 13.36
C GLY A 148 -9.90 7.62 13.33
N ALA A 149 -8.77 7.22 12.73
CA ALA A 149 -7.62 8.09 12.56
C ALA A 149 -7.77 9.05 11.38
N ILE A 150 -8.22 8.55 10.21
CA ILE A 150 -8.37 9.38 9.00
C ILE A 150 -9.57 10.33 9.10
N SER A 151 -10.67 9.93 9.75
CA SER A 151 -11.83 10.79 9.94
C SER A 151 -11.51 12.04 10.76
N LYS A 152 -10.60 11.95 11.75
CA LYS A 152 -10.11 13.12 12.49
C LYS A 152 -9.34 14.08 11.58
N ILE A 153 -8.49 13.57 10.69
CA ILE A 153 -7.76 14.37 9.71
C ILE A 153 -8.75 15.05 8.76
N ASP A 154 -9.73 14.30 8.28
CA ASP A 154 -10.77 14.77 7.36
C ASP A 154 -11.62 15.88 7.99
N SER A 155 -12.13 15.70 9.21
CA SER A 155 -12.92 16.69 9.94
C SER A 155 -12.12 17.97 10.23
N GLU A 156 -10.84 17.87 10.55
CA GLU A 156 -10.00 19.06 10.74
C GLU A 156 -9.76 19.82 9.43
N LEU A 157 -9.69 19.13 8.29
CA LEU A 157 -9.59 19.76 6.97
C LEU A 157 -10.93 20.39 6.56
N GLU A 158 -12.05 19.69 6.77
CA GLU A 158 -13.41 20.17 6.45
C GLU A 158 -13.75 21.44 7.23
N ALA A 159 -13.29 21.56 8.48
CA ALA A 159 -13.45 22.79 9.28
C ALA A 159 -12.68 24.00 8.72
N ARG A 160 -11.69 23.78 7.82
CA ARG A 160 -10.79 24.82 7.27
C ARG A 160 -10.98 25.06 5.79
N LEU A 161 -11.50 24.06 5.07
CA LEU A 161 -11.62 24.08 3.61
C LEU A 161 -13.09 23.87 3.20
N PRO A 162 -13.60 24.62 2.23
CA PRO A 162 -14.97 24.49 1.77
C PRO A 162 -15.12 23.23 0.89
N TYR A 163 -15.41 22.10 1.50
CA TYR A 163 -15.60 20.84 0.77
C TYR A 163 -16.82 20.88 -0.13
N ALA A 164 -16.70 20.31 -1.32
CA ALA A 164 -17.79 20.10 -2.26
C ALA A 164 -18.66 18.93 -1.77
N TYR A 165 -19.73 19.27 -1.07
CA TYR A 165 -20.69 18.33 -0.51
C TYR A 165 -22.11 18.64 -0.98
N ASN A 166 -22.87 17.59 -1.28
CA ASN A 166 -24.28 17.68 -1.62
C ASN A 166 -25.09 16.75 -0.70
N THR A 167 -26.18 17.24 -0.13
CA THR A 167 -27.01 16.51 0.84
C THR A 167 -27.59 15.19 0.30
N ARG A 168 -27.77 15.07 -1.02
CA ARG A 168 -28.30 13.86 -1.68
C ARG A 168 -27.20 12.93 -2.16
N LEU A 169 -26.09 13.49 -2.63
CA LEU A 169 -25.01 12.76 -3.31
C LEU A 169 -23.77 12.54 -2.45
N GLY A 170 -23.70 13.18 -1.28
CA GLY A 170 -22.50 13.14 -0.43
C GLY A 170 -21.37 14.01 -0.96
N TYR A 171 -20.14 13.61 -0.75
CA TYR A 171 -18.96 14.32 -1.26
C TYR A 171 -18.87 14.17 -2.78
N ILE A 172 -18.69 15.31 -3.45
CA ILE A 172 -18.60 15.38 -4.91
C ILE A 172 -17.18 15.07 -5.35
N THR A 173 -17.02 14.08 -6.20
CA THR A 173 -15.72 13.56 -6.65
C THR A 173 -15.60 13.60 -8.17
N ALA A 174 -14.35 13.67 -8.67
CA ALA A 174 -14.07 13.67 -10.10
C ALA A 174 -14.49 12.35 -10.77
N CYS A 175 -14.31 11.22 -10.06
CA CYS A 175 -14.74 9.92 -10.53
C CYS A 175 -16.10 9.54 -9.91
N PRO A 176 -17.12 9.20 -10.71
CA PRO A 176 -18.44 8.79 -10.20
C PRO A 176 -18.39 7.58 -9.23
N THR A 177 -17.40 6.72 -9.37
CA THR A 177 -17.24 5.55 -8.48
C THR A 177 -16.81 5.91 -7.06
N ASN A 178 -16.36 7.14 -6.82
CA ASN A 178 -16.00 7.64 -5.48
C ASN A 178 -17.12 8.52 -4.88
N LEU A 179 -18.18 8.85 -5.65
CA LEU A 179 -19.29 9.71 -5.22
C LEU A 179 -19.98 9.13 -3.97
N GLY A 180 -20.37 9.97 -3.05
CA GLY A 180 -21.01 9.58 -1.78
C GLY A 180 -20.05 9.77 -0.62
N THR A 181 -19.60 8.71 0.02
CA THR A 181 -18.61 8.80 1.10
C THR A 181 -17.22 9.22 0.62
N GLY A 182 -16.92 9.09 -0.67
CA GLY A 182 -15.56 9.26 -1.19
C GLY A 182 -14.56 8.25 -0.62
N MET A 183 -15.05 7.20 0.08
CA MET A 183 -14.21 6.28 0.84
C MET A 183 -13.88 5.02 0.07
N ARG A 184 -12.60 4.66 0.08
CA ARG A 184 -12.14 3.34 -0.31
C ARG A 184 -11.40 2.67 0.84
N ALA A 185 -12.05 1.70 1.47
CA ALA A 185 -11.47 0.78 2.43
C ALA A 185 -10.82 -0.38 1.68
N SER A 186 -9.60 -0.75 2.02
CA SER A 186 -8.91 -1.88 1.40
C SER A 186 -8.04 -2.63 2.40
N VAL A 187 -7.92 -3.95 2.17
CA VAL A 187 -7.07 -4.85 2.96
C VAL A 187 -6.16 -5.61 2.00
N MET A 188 -4.89 -5.69 2.33
CA MET A 188 -3.92 -6.51 1.59
C MET A 188 -3.76 -7.84 2.31
N MET A 189 -3.98 -8.94 1.58
CA MET A 189 -3.97 -10.30 2.11
C MET A 189 -3.05 -11.22 1.31
N HIS A 190 -2.43 -12.17 1.99
CA HIS A 190 -1.61 -13.23 1.41
C HIS A 190 -2.40 -14.54 1.46
N LEU A 191 -2.81 -15.05 0.30
CA LEU A 191 -3.81 -16.13 0.16
C LEU A 191 -3.28 -17.36 -0.62
N PRO A 192 -2.07 -17.90 -0.33
CA PRO A 192 -1.51 -19.05 -1.06
C PRO A 192 -2.31 -20.33 -0.87
N GLY A 193 -2.93 -20.54 0.29
CA GLY A 193 -3.73 -21.74 0.56
C GLY A 193 -4.95 -21.82 -0.34
N LEU A 194 -5.68 -20.72 -0.49
CA LEU A 194 -6.83 -20.61 -1.38
C LEU A 194 -6.46 -20.69 -2.86
N VAL A 195 -5.29 -20.13 -3.24
CA VAL A 195 -4.77 -20.22 -4.61
C VAL A 195 -4.40 -21.66 -4.96
N ILE A 196 -3.61 -22.34 -4.12
CA ILE A 196 -3.18 -23.72 -4.35
C ILE A 196 -4.37 -24.68 -4.34
N SER A 197 -5.40 -24.40 -3.54
CA SER A 197 -6.65 -25.19 -3.47
C SER A 197 -7.67 -24.81 -4.54
N GLU A 198 -7.33 -23.92 -5.50
CA GLU A 198 -8.19 -23.46 -6.60
C GLU A 198 -9.53 -22.83 -6.14
N GLN A 199 -9.56 -22.24 -4.93
CA GLN A 199 -10.78 -21.67 -4.33
C GLN A 199 -10.96 -20.17 -4.60
N MET A 200 -9.99 -19.51 -5.26
CA MET A 200 -10.01 -18.05 -5.47
C MET A 200 -11.20 -17.59 -6.32
N GLN A 201 -11.68 -18.39 -7.26
CA GLN A 201 -12.85 -18.03 -8.08
C GLN A 201 -14.11 -17.91 -7.23
N GLN A 202 -14.30 -18.80 -6.26
CA GLN A 202 -15.43 -18.76 -5.31
C GLN A 202 -15.34 -17.50 -4.42
N VAL A 203 -14.12 -17.15 -3.97
CA VAL A 203 -13.87 -15.93 -3.19
C VAL A 203 -14.25 -14.67 -3.99
N VAL A 204 -13.88 -14.60 -5.27
CA VAL A 204 -14.20 -13.46 -6.15
C VAL A 204 -15.71 -13.35 -6.36
N GLN A 205 -16.41 -14.46 -6.56
CA GLN A 205 -17.88 -14.49 -6.71
C GLN A 205 -18.60 -14.04 -5.43
N ALA A 206 -18.19 -14.55 -4.28
CA ALA A 206 -18.74 -14.14 -2.98
C ALA A 206 -18.48 -12.65 -2.68
N ALA A 207 -17.29 -12.14 -2.99
CA ALA A 207 -16.94 -10.74 -2.85
C ALA A 207 -17.84 -9.83 -3.72
N ALA A 208 -18.07 -10.23 -4.98
CA ALA A 208 -18.89 -9.45 -5.91
C ALA A 208 -20.33 -9.28 -5.40
N GLN A 209 -20.93 -10.31 -4.78
CA GLN A 209 -22.26 -10.25 -4.16
C GLN A 209 -22.36 -9.21 -3.03
N LEU A 210 -21.22 -8.89 -2.39
CA LEU A 210 -21.14 -7.92 -1.30
C LEU A 210 -20.62 -6.54 -1.77
N ASN A 211 -20.56 -6.28 -3.08
CA ASN A 211 -19.93 -5.08 -3.65
C ASN A 211 -18.47 -4.89 -3.17
N ILE A 212 -17.74 -6.00 -3.11
CA ILE A 212 -16.32 -6.06 -2.78
C ILE A 212 -15.55 -6.53 -4.02
N THR A 213 -14.42 -5.89 -4.30
CA THR A 213 -13.52 -6.26 -5.40
C THR A 213 -12.27 -6.93 -4.84
N VAL A 214 -11.88 -8.05 -5.45
CA VAL A 214 -10.63 -8.75 -5.20
C VAL A 214 -9.74 -8.60 -6.42
N ARG A 215 -8.51 -8.08 -6.23
CA ARG A 215 -7.53 -7.88 -7.31
C ARG A 215 -6.18 -8.44 -6.89
N GLY A 216 -5.48 -9.10 -7.81
CA GLY A 216 -4.09 -9.45 -7.62
C GLY A 216 -3.22 -8.20 -7.47
N LEU A 217 -2.29 -8.23 -6.52
CA LEU A 217 -1.26 -7.21 -6.41
C LEU A 217 -0.10 -7.61 -7.34
N TYR A 218 0.47 -6.71 -8.10
CA TYR A 218 1.56 -6.97 -9.06
C TYR A 218 1.22 -7.90 -10.25
N GLY A 219 -0.04 -8.32 -10.43
CA GLY A 219 -0.51 -9.13 -11.57
C GLY A 219 -1.64 -8.44 -12.32
N GLU A 220 -2.15 -9.08 -13.36
CA GLU A 220 -3.33 -8.66 -14.10
C GLU A 220 -4.58 -9.37 -13.57
N GLY A 221 -5.69 -8.64 -13.41
CA GLY A 221 -6.95 -9.21 -12.96
C GLY A 221 -6.87 -9.87 -11.59
N THR A 222 -7.18 -11.17 -11.53
CA THR A 222 -7.10 -12.01 -10.32
C THR A 222 -5.78 -12.78 -10.21
N GLU A 223 -4.91 -12.73 -11.21
CA GLU A 223 -3.57 -13.27 -11.08
C GLU A 223 -2.74 -12.40 -10.13
N ALA A 224 -2.14 -13.02 -9.13
CA ALA A 224 -1.41 -12.34 -8.08
C ALA A 224 0.02 -12.87 -7.96
N THR A 225 0.99 -12.06 -8.30
CA THR A 225 2.38 -12.39 -8.03
C THR A 225 2.62 -12.48 -6.53
N GLY A 226 3.17 -13.61 -6.08
CA GLY A 226 3.41 -13.86 -4.66
C GLY A 226 2.15 -14.08 -3.83
N ASN A 227 1.01 -14.44 -4.46
CA ASN A 227 -0.29 -14.68 -3.81
C ASN A 227 -0.78 -13.51 -2.94
N LEU A 228 -0.45 -12.28 -3.34
CA LEU A 228 -0.86 -11.06 -2.66
C LEU A 228 -2.07 -10.45 -3.36
N PHE A 229 -3.15 -10.26 -2.59
CA PHE A 229 -4.42 -9.73 -3.08
C PHE A 229 -4.81 -8.46 -2.33
N GLN A 230 -5.37 -7.50 -3.06
CA GLN A 230 -6.03 -6.34 -2.49
C GLN A 230 -7.54 -6.54 -2.55
N ILE A 231 -8.18 -6.54 -1.40
CA ILE A 231 -9.64 -6.59 -1.22
C ILE A 231 -10.13 -5.20 -0.90
N SER A 232 -11.14 -4.67 -1.61
CA SER A 232 -11.64 -3.31 -1.38
C SER A 232 -13.13 -3.20 -1.69
N ASN A 233 -13.84 -2.22 -1.04
CA ASN A 233 -15.20 -1.89 -1.41
C ASN A 233 -15.25 -1.36 -2.86
N GLN A 234 -16.36 -1.65 -3.55
CA GLN A 234 -16.63 -1.15 -4.90
C GLN A 234 -17.59 0.05 -4.87
N SER A 235 -18.60 0.01 -4.01
CA SER A 235 -19.61 1.06 -3.86
C SER A 235 -19.23 2.05 -2.76
N THR A 236 -19.54 3.33 -3.00
CA THR A 236 -19.33 4.46 -2.08
C THR A 236 -20.61 5.27 -1.87
N LEU A 237 -21.61 5.09 -2.73
CA LEU A 237 -22.91 5.74 -2.67
C LEU A 237 -23.95 4.79 -2.08
N GLY A 238 -24.80 5.32 -1.20
CA GLY A 238 -25.87 4.55 -0.56
C GLY A 238 -25.51 3.83 0.73
N ASP A 239 -24.24 3.78 1.09
CA ASP A 239 -23.74 3.24 2.35
C ASP A 239 -23.12 4.35 3.21
N SER A 240 -23.13 4.19 4.53
CA SER A 240 -22.29 5.01 5.41
C SER A 240 -20.87 4.42 5.50
N GLU A 241 -19.92 5.28 5.90
CA GLU A 241 -18.53 4.88 6.10
C GLU A 241 -18.40 3.73 7.12
N ASP A 242 -19.16 3.79 8.20
CA ASP A 242 -19.15 2.75 9.23
C ASP A 242 -19.66 1.40 8.69
N ARG A 243 -20.71 1.41 7.87
CA ARG A 243 -21.22 0.20 7.21
C ARG A 243 -20.19 -0.39 6.24
N ILE A 244 -19.50 0.45 5.47
CA ILE A 244 -18.42 0.00 4.58
C ILE A 244 -17.31 -0.65 5.40
N VAL A 245 -16.86 -0.01 6.48
CA VAL A 245 -15.80 -0.51 7.36
C VAL A 245 -16.21 -1.83 8.02
N GLU A 246 -17.46 -1.93 8.51
CA GLU A 246 -17.97 -3.14 9.14
C GLU A 246 -18.05 -4.31 8.14
N ARG A 247 -18.64 -4.10 6.96
CA ARG A 247 -18.75 -5.10 5.90
C ARG A 247 -17.37 -5.60 5.46
N MET A 248 -16.42 -4.68 5.22
CA MET A 248 -15.06 -5.00 4.84
C MET A 248 -14.32 -5.77 5.96
N THR A 249 -14.49 -5.38 7.22
CA THR A 249 -13.87 -6.07 8.35
C THR A 249 -14.37 -7.49 8.47
N ARG A 250 -15.70 -7.71 8.41
CA ARG A 250 -16.30 -9.04 8.47
C ARG A 250 -15.80 -9.93 7.34
N PHE A 251 -15.94 -9.46 6.09
CA PHE A 251 -15.52 -10.24 4.92
C PHE A 251 -14.04 -10.63 4.98
N THR A 252 -13.15 -9.69 5.33
CA THR A 252 -11.71 -9.97 5.38
C THR A 252 -11.32 -10.87 6.56
N SER A 253 -12.03 -10.81 7.69
CA SER A 253 -11.85 -11.75 8.79
C SER A 253 -12.28 -13.17 8.39
N ASP A 254 -13.44 -13.31 7.78
CA ASP A 254 -13.93 -14.62 7.30
C ASP A 254 -12.97 -15.21 6.25
N LEU A 255 -12.47 -14.36 5.34
CA LEU A 255 -11.51 -14.79 4.32
C LEU A 255 -10.16 -15.22 4.94
N ALA A 256 -9.70 -14.53 6.00
CA ALA A 256 -8.50 -14.94 6.73
C ALA A 256 -8.68 -16.32 7.39
N HIS A 257 -9.85 -16.60 7.98
CA HIS A 257 -10.16 -17.92 8.52
C HIS A 257 -10.22 -19.01 7.43
N GLN A 258 -10.79 -18.70 6.26
CA GLN A 258 -10.82 -19.63 5.13
C GLN A 258 -9.42 -19.96 4.63
N GLU A 259 -8.56 -18.93 4.47
CA GLU A 259 -7.15 -19.11 4.09
C GLU A 259 -6.40 -19.98 5.10
N TRP A 260 -6.56 -19.71 6.40
CA TRP A 260 -5.93 -20.52 7.44
C TRP A 260 -6.37 -21.97 7.37
N ASN A 261 -7.67 -22.23 7.21
CA ASN A 261 -8.21 -23.58 7.06
C ASN A 261 -7.69 -24.26 5.79
N ALA A 262 -7.53 -23.52 4.68
CA ALA A 262 -6.93 -24.05 3.45
C ALA A 262 -5.45 -24.45 3.65
N ARG A 263 -4.65 -23.60 4.30
CA ARG A 263 -3.24 -23.94 4.65
C ARG A 263 -3.15 -25.20 5.49
N ARG A 264 -3.97 -25.31 6.53
CA ARG A 264 -3.98 -26.48 7.41
C ARG A 264 -4.39 -27.76 6.68
N ARG A 265 -5.42 -27.70 5.82
CA ARG A 265 -5.84 -28.85 5.00
C ARG A 265 -4.72 -29.29 4.05
N LEU A 266 -4.03 -28.36 3.39
CA LEU A 266 -2.89 -28.66 2.54
C LEU A 266 -1.76 -29.34 3.32
N LEU A 267 -1.46 -28.87 4.54
CA LEU A 267 -0.45 -29.50 5.39
C LEU A 267 -0.85 -30.91 5.84
N GLN A 268 -2.14 -31.15 6.09
CA GLN A 268 -2.65 -32.49 6.50
C GLN A 268 -2.68 -33.48 5.33
N SER A 269 -3.17 -33.06 4.17
CA SER A 269 -3.36 -33.95 3.02
C SER A 269 -2.10 -34.16 2.17
N SER A 270 -1.18 -33.18 2.16
CA SER A 270 -0.04 -33.13 1.25
C SER A 270 1.22 -32.60 1.93
N SER A 271 1.47 -33.02 3.17
CA SER A 271 2.54 -32.53 4.02
C SER A 271 3.92 -32.53 3.34
N LEU A 272 4.30 -33.64 2.70
CA LEU A 272 5.60 -33.73 2.02
C LEU A 272 5.72 -32.74 0.87
N GLN A 273 4.67 -32.55 0.08
CA GLN A 273 4.67 -31.61 -1.05
C GLN A 273 4.74 -30.15 -0.57
N VAL A 274 4.04 -29.80 0.51
CA VAL A 274 4.10 -28.46 1.10
C VAL A 274 5.52 -28.20 1.64
N LYS A 275 6.08 -29.14 2.39
CA LYS A 275 7.45 -29.05 2.93
C LYS A 275 8.48 -28.96 1.81
N ASP A 276 8.37 -29.77 0.76
CA ASP A 276 9.28 -29.74 -0.39
C ASP A 276 9.25 -28.38 -1.09
N ARG A 277 8.04 -27.84 -1.39
CA ARG A 277 7.91 -26.51 -2.02
C ARG A 277 8.55 -25.41 -1.17
N VAL A 278 8.32 -25.42 0.13
CA VAL A 278 8.89 -24.44 1.06
C VAL A 278 10.41 -24.57 1.15
N SER A 279 10.93 -25.80 1.25
CA SER A 279 12.39 -26.07 1.31
C SER A 279 13.08 -25.68 0.00
N ARG A 280 12.49 -25.99 -1.15
CA ARG A 280 13.01 -25.58 -2.48
C ARG A 280 13.00 -24.07 -2.61
N ALA A 281 11.93 -23.38 -2.18
CA ALA A 281 11.88 -21.92 -2.18
C ALA A 281 13.00 -21.32 -1.33
N TYR A 282 13.24 -21.85 -0.13
CA TYR A 282 14.36 -21.44 0.71
C TYR A 282 15.71 -21.69 0.04
N GLY A 283 15.92 -22.89 -0.52
CA GLY A 283 17.15 -23.26 -1.22
C GLY A 283 17.45 -22.33 -2.41
N LEU A 284 16.44 -21.98 -3.22
CA LEU A 284 16.60 -21.04 -4.31
C LEU A 284 16.90 -19.63 -3.82
N LEU A 285 16.17 -19.11 -2.84
CA LEU A 285 16.37 -17.76 -2.29
C LEU A 285 17.75 -17.57 -1.65
N THR A 286 18.33 -18.64 -1.10
CA THR A 286 19.65 -18.60 -0.43
C THR A 286 20.83 -18.91 -1.35
N ASN A 287 20.61 -19.45 -2.55
CA ASN A 287 21.70 -19.84 -3.46
C ASN A 287 21.64 -19.18 -4.86
N ALA A 288 20.49 -18.70 -5.30
CA ALA A 288 20.35 -18.09 -6.63
C ALA A 288 21.29 -16.88 -6.79
N THR A 289 21.91 -16.76 -7.96
CA THR A 289 22.74 -15.60 -8.33
C THR A 289 21.93 -14.47 -8.94
N LEU A 290 20.86 -14.80 -9.66
CA LEU A 290 19.92 -13.87 -10.27
C LEU A 290 18.51 -14.23 -9.83
N LEU A 291 17.71 -13.25 -9.47
CA LEU A 291 16.30 -13.41 -9.14
C LEU A 291 15.50 -12.25 -9.75
N SER A 292 14.55 -12.56 -10.61
CA SER A 292 13.58 -11.58 -11.08
C SER A 292 12.64 -11.15 -9.94
N THR A 293 11.99 -9.99 -10.05
CA THR A 293 11.00 -9.55 -9.03
C THR A 293 9.88 -10.57 -8.87
N GLN A 294 9.37 -11.10 -9.99
CA GLN A 294 8.26 -12.04 -10.01
C GLN A 294 8.64 -13.37 -9.33
N GLU A 295 9.78 -13.93 -9.69
CA GLU A 295 10.30 -15.16 -9.09
C GLU A 295 10.56 -14.99 -7.60
N ALA A 296 11.24 -13.91 -7.20
CA ALA A 296 11.51 -13.63 -5.79
C ALA A 296 10.22 -13.52 -4.95
N LEU A 297 9.19 -12.82 -5.45
CA LEU A 297 7.90 -12.72 -4.78
C LEU A 297 7.19 -14.07 -4.67
N ALA A 298 7.25 -14.91 -5.71
CA ALA A 298 6.66 -16.24 -5.68
C ALA A 298 7.35 -17.14 -4.64
N LEU A 299 8.68 -17.14 -4.59
CA LEU A 299 9.46 -17.93 -3.63
C LEU A 299 9.26 -17.41 -2.19
N LEU A 300 9.28 -16.09 -1.98
CA LEU A 300 9.03 -15.48 -0.66
C LEU A 300 7.61 -15.77 -0.16
N SER A 301 6.62 -15.90 -1.06
CA SER A 301 5.27 -16.32 -0.69
C SER A 301 5.24 -17.73 -0.09
N PHE A 302 5.94 -18.69 -0.67
CA PHE A 302 6.05 -20.04 -0.08
C PHE A 302 6.79 -20.03 1.26
N LEU A 303 7.87 -19.27 1.36
CA LEU A 303 8.61 -19.16 2.61
C LEU A 303 7.73 -18.52 3.72
N ARG A 304 6.95 -17.51 3.37
CA ARG A 304 5.98 -16.89 4.27
C ARG A 304 4.90 -17.86 4.74
N MET A 305 4.33 -18.64 3.82
CA MET A 305 3.38 -19.71 4.16
C MET A 305 4.02 -20.75 5.07
N GLY A 306 5.25 -21.17 4.78
CA GLY A 306 6.00 -22.14 5.60
C GLY A 306 6.25 -21.65 7.02
N ALA A 307 6.57 -20.37 7.20
CA ALA A 307 6.76 -19.78 8.52
C ALA A 307 5.42 -19.70 9.30
N SER A 308 4.29 -19.43 8.64
CA SER A 308 2.98 -19.43 9.29
C SER A 308 2.46 -20.82 9.66
N LEU A 309 3.04 -21.87 9.08
CA LEU A 309 2.74 -23.29 9.35
C LEU A 309 3.79 -23.95 10.27
N ASP A 310 4.65 -23.18 10.93
CA ASP A 310 5.72 -23.64 11.81
C ASP A 310 6.73 -24.59 11.12
N ILE A 311 6.83 -24.57 9.79
CA ILE A 311 7.85 -25.29 9.02
C ILE A 311 9.20 -24.56 9.14
N PHE A 312 9.19 -23.24 9.30
CA PHE A 312 10.33 -22.36 9.57
C PHE A 312 10.08 -21.49 10.80
N SER A 313 11.15 -20.94 11.39
CA SER A 313 11.04 -20.08 12.57
C SER A 313 10.28 -18.78 12.27
N HIS A 314 9.52 -18.28 13.24
CA HIS A 314 8.83 -16.98 13.15
C HIS A 314 9.76 -15.77 12.95
N GLN A 315 11.05 -15.88 13.29
CA GLN A 315 12.02 -14.84 12.99
C GLN A 315 12.22 -14.68 11.48
N ALA A 316 12.17 -15.77 10.72
CA ALA A 316 12.22 -15.73 9.26
C ALA A 316 11.07 -14.91 8.66
N LEU A 317 9.89 -14.92 9.28
CA LEU A 317 8.71 -14.22 8.79
C LEU A 317 8.87 -12.69 8.82
N LYS A 318 9.44 -12.12 9.90
CA LYS A 318 9.70 -10.67 9.99
C LYS A 318 10.65 -10.24 8.87
N ASN A 319 11.67 -11.04 8.60
CA ASN A 319 12.61 -10.76 7.52
C ASN A 319 11.92 -10.86 6.15
N VAL A 320 11.05 -11.85 5.93
CA VAL A 320 10.30 -12.01 4.67
C VAL A 320 9.42 -10.80 4.36
N ASN A 321 8.64 -10.30 5.32
CA ASN A 321 7.78 -9.13 5.12
C ASN A 321 8.60 -7.87 4.75
N LYS A 322 9.71 -7.64 5.43
CA LYS A 322 10.66 -6.57 5.12
C LYS A 322 11.28 -6.76 3.73
N THR A 323 11.65 -7.99 3.39
CA THR A 323 12.28 -8.34 2.12
C THR A 323 11.33 -8.09 0.95
N ILE A 324 10.06 -8.51 1.03
CA ILE A 324 9.04 -8.28 -0.01
C ILE A 324 8.98 -6.80 -0.42
N MET A 325 9.12 -5.87 0.52
CA MET A 325 9.13 -4.44 0.21
C MET A 325 10.47 -3.98 -0.37
N ASN A 326 11.58 -4.45 0.18
CA ASN A 326 12.91 -3.98 -0.19
C ASN A 326 13.39 -4.49 -1.55
N ILE A 327 12.84 -5.61 -2.05
CA ILE A 327 13.19 -6.17 -3.36
C ILE A 327 12.57 -5.44 -4.54
N GLN A 328 11.71 -4.44 -4.31
CA GLN A 328 11.08 -3.67 -5.37
C GLN A 328 12.13 -2.82 -6.13
N PRO A 329 11.92 -2.58 -7.45
CA PRO A 329 12.94 -1.96 -8.30
C PRO A 329 13.50 -0.63 -7.81
N ALA A 330 12.66 0.29 -7.30
CA ALA A 330 13.14 1.59 -6.82
C ALA A 330 13.88 1.50 -5.49
N HIS A 331 13.55 0.52 -4.64
CA HIS A 331 14.31 0.24 -3.43
C HIS A 331 15.71 -0.28 -3.77
N LEU A 332 15.83 -1.20 -4.75
CA LEU A 332 17.11 -1.75 -5.20
C LEU A 332 17.98 -0.71 -5.89
N ALA A 333 17.39 0.15 -6.73
CA ALA A 333 18.12 1.23 -7.41
C ALA A 333 18.82 2.20 -6.45
N ARG A 334 18.39 2.30 -5.19
CA ARG A 334 19.08 3.05 -4.13
C ARG A 334 20.36 2.40 -3.61
N LEU A 335 20.47 1.09 -3.77
CA LEU A 335 21.64 0.30 -3.35
C LEU A 335 22.70 0.27 -4.45
N SER A 336 22.32 0.61 -5.69
CA SER A 336 23.24 0.71 -6.82
C SER A 336 24.08 1.98 -6.72
N THR A 337 25.35 1.86 -7.01
CA THR A 337 26.30 3.00 -7.11
C THR A 337 26.27 3.68 -8.49
N THR A 338 25.54 3.11 -9.46
CA THR A 338 25.46 3.60 -10.84
C THR A 338 24.05 4.09 -11.17
N ASP A 339 23.94 5.22 -11.87
CA ASP A 339 22.65 5.84 -12.26
C ASP A 339 21.86 5.00 -13.28
N GLN A 340 22.51 4.10 -14.01
CA GLN A 340 21.87 3.20 -14.99
C GLN A 340 22.06 1.74 -14.57
N THR A 341 21.06 1.20 -13.88
CA THR A 341 21.06 -0.20 -13.48
C THR A 341 20.31 -1.04 -14.52
N THR A 342 20.99 -1.96 -15.20
CA THR A 342 20.36 -2.93 -16.10
C THR A 342 19.38 -3.84 -15.34
N SER A 343 18.48 -4.53 -16.05
CA SER A 343 17.58 -5.51 -15.44
C SER A 343 18.36 -6.60 -14.71
N GLU A 344 19.37 -7.16 -15.38
CA GLU A 344 20.23 -8.22 -14.84
C GLU A 344 20.97 -7.79 -13.55
N HIS A 345 21.51 -6.58 -13.54
CA HIS A 345 22.18 -6.04 -12.34
C HIS A 345 21.20 -5.85 -11.18
N ARG A 346 19.95 -5.42 -11.44
CA ARG A 346 18.91 -5.36 -10.39
C ARG A 346 18.57 -6.76 -9.86
N ASP A 347 18.50 -7.76 -10.74
CA ASP A 347 18.20 -9.14 -10.37
C ASP A 347 19.33 -9.76 -9.53
N GLN A 348 20.59 -9.38 -9.80
CA GLN A 348 21.76 -9.75 -8.98
C GLN A 348 21.71 -9.07 -7.60
N ILE A 349 21.52 -7.74 -7.54
CA ILE A 349 21.40 -7.02 -6.26
C ILE A 349 20.27 -7.60 -5.40
N ARG A 350 19.15 -7.97 -6.03
CA ARG A 350 18.01 -8.59 -5.36
C ARG A 350 18.40 -9.92 -4.74
N ALA A 351 19.06 -10.78 -5.51
CA ALA A 351 19.53 -12.09 -5.04
C ALA A 351 20.50 -11.94 -3.86
N ASP A 352 21.49 -11.04 -3.97
CA ASP A 352 22.47 -10.77 -2.90
C ASP A 352 21.79 -10.27 -1.62
N MET A 353 20.83 -9.33 -1.76
CA MET A 353 20.08 -8.78 -0.63
C MET A 353 19.24 -9.85 0.07
N ILE A 354 18.54 -10.70 -0.69
CA ILE A 354 17.72 -11.79 -0.14
C ILE A 354 18.60 -12.80 0.61
N ARG A 355 19.72 -13.21 0.03
CA ARG A 355 20.66 -14.11 0.70
C ARG A 355 21.13 -13.53 2.03
N LYS A 356 21.54 -12.27 2.06
CA LYS A 356 21.98 -11.59 3.29
C LYS A 356 20.87 -11.51 4.35
N GLU A 357 19.63 -11.18 3.98
CA GLU A 357 18.50 -11.07 4.92
C GLU A 357 18.08 -12.46 5.48
N LEU A 358 18.19 -13.52 4.68
CA LEU A 358 17.80 -14.88 5.10
C LEU A 358 18.91 -15.64 5.82
N SER A 359 20.19 -15.34 5.56
CA SER A 359 21.33 -16.00 6.22
C SER A 359 21.57 -15.48 7.65
N GLY A 360 20.90 -14.42 8.08
CA GLY A 360 21.01 -13.89 9.45
C GLY A 360 22.36 -13.21 9.75
N ASN A 361 23.13 -12.83 8.73
CA ASN A 361 24.39 -12.08 8.82
C ASN A 361 24.19 -10.61 8.44
#